data_032fe092ba46d8eafd01be02e201e801
#
_entry.id   032fe092ba46d8eafd01be02e201e801
#
_cell.length_a   1.000
_cell.length_b   1.000
_cell.length_c   1.000
_cell.angle_alpha   90.00
_cell.angle_beta   90.00
_cell.angle_gamma   90.00
#
_symmetry.space_group_name_H-M   'P 1'
#
loop_
_entity.id
_entity.type
_entity.pdbx_description
1 polymer ?
#
loop_
_entity_poly.entity_id
_entity_poly.type
_entity_poly.pdbx_seq_one_letter_code
_entity_poly.pdbx_strand_id
1 'polypeptide(L)'
;MDRRETLRAIVGSAAGAAVGLGSVRKAFAQAPATASQPAAAARDRARSGGVPALKITDIKVIITKLGGTNMINAKVYTSEPGLYGIGCGTHAERPTIVANTIEQYLKPMLIGRNADEIEKLWQEVWVAPYWRASVDANNAMAAIDGALWDIMGKRCGVPVYALLGGKVRSGLRMLADIQARTPQAMEDQIRKMMADGYDHFRIYLGGGAPARAPGAPQASAGGRQVHGNDTIYIKQLCDAFEYIRKNISWEIEIGHDVHERPTPRGAIMLAKAVEPYRPFFIEDLFAPEDVSWYKIVREQSSIGIAMGELFVNQNEWLPLVSNRYIDFIRMHISAAGGLNLARKAAYTCEFFGVQTAWHGPPNVSPVGHAVNMHLDLAIYNFGICEGRAFSEQLQELFPGCPEIRNGIRYSNDKPGLGIDIDEKVAAKYPPNGDFGSERGAQDPEGGPRRP
;
A
#
# COMPACT_ATOMS: atom_id res chain seq x y z
N MET A 1 -30.96 -37.25 33.63
CA MET A 1 -30.99 -35.92 34.28
C MET A 1 -31.48 -34.92 33.26
N ASP A 2 -32.66 -34.40 33.48
CA ASP A 2 -33.42 -33.58 32.53
C ASP A 2 -32.94 -32.11 32.58
N ARG A 3 -32.81 -31.51 31.43
CA ARG A 3 -32.38 -30.10 31.24
C ARG A 3 -33.24 -29.07 32.01
N ARG A 4 -34.34 -29.47 32.59
CA ARG A 4 -35.24 -28.62 33.40
C ARG A 4 -34.82 -28.48 34.86
N GLU A 5 -33.99 -29.39 35.39
CA GLU A 5 -33.52 -29.31 36.78
C GLU A 5 -32.31 -28.38 36.95
N THR A 6 -31.49 -28.21 35.93
CA THR A 6 -30.33 -27.30 35.96
C THR A 6 -30.70 -25.82 35.93
N LEU A 7 -31.88 -25.49 35.41
CA LEU A 7 -32.36 -24.09 35.35
C LEU A 7 -33.05 -23.60 36.64
N ARG A 8 -33.45 -24.52 37.54
CA ARG A 8 -34.05 -24.15 38.83
C ARG A 8 -33.06 -23.86 39.95
N ALA A 9 -31.82 -24.27 39.80
CA ALA A 9 -30.74 -24.00 40.77
C ALA A 9 -30.09 -22.62 40.63
N ILE A 10 -30.34 -21.88 39.54
CA ILE A 10 -29.72 -20.57 39.27
C ILE A 10 -30.64 -19.39 39.68
N VAL A 11 -31.90 -19.63 39.96
CA VAL A 11 -32.88 -18.59 40.30
C VAL A 11 -33.13 -18.43 41.81
N GLY A 12 -32.48 -19.24 42.64
CA GLY A 12 -32.76 -19.36 44.10
C GLY A 12 -31.86 -18.54 45.04
N SER A 13 -30.97 -17.67 44.57
CA SER A 13 -30.03 -16.93 45.47
C SER A 13 -29.95 -15.42 45.21
N ALA A 14 -31.04 -14.79 44.85
CA ALA A 14 -31.11 -13.32 44.71
C ALA A 14 -32.20 -12.72 45.63
N ALA A 15 -32.06 -12.93 46.95
CA ALA A 15 -32.84 -12.19 47.92
C ALA A 15 -32.00 -12.00 49.19
N GLY A 16 -31.43 -10.80 49.37
CA GLY A 16 -30.87 -10.36 50.63
C GLY A 16 -29.50 -9.70 50.54
N ALA A 17 -29.43 -8.42 50.12
CA ALA A 17 -28.49 -7.43 50.65
C ALA A 17 -28.78 -6.06 50.03
N ALA A 18 -29.81 -5.42 50.49
CA ALA A 18 -29.97 -3.95 50.30
C ALA A 18 -29.28 -3.28 51.50
N VAL A 19 -27.98 -3.01 51.39
CA VAL A 19 -27.27 -2.08 52.28
C VAL A 19 -26.19 -1.33 51.47
N GLY A 20 -26.31 0.00 51.34
CA GLY A 20 -25.16 0.88 51.15
C GLY A 20 -24.80 1.35 49.75
N LEU A 21 -25.76 1.93 48.99
CA LEU A 21 -25.45 2.77 47.81
C LEU A 21 -25.13 4.23 48.22
N GLY A 22 -24.17 4.43 49.11
CA GLY A 22 -23.82 5.75 49.60
C GLY A 22 -22.35 6.13 49.58
N SER A 23 -21.44 5.19 49.36
CA SER A 23 -20.00 5.44 49.56
C SER A 23 -19.04 5.08 48.40
N VAL A 24 -19.52 4.68 47.23
CA VAL A 24 -18.66 4.30 46.11
C VAL A 24 -18.41 5.47 45.12
N ARG A 25 -19.04 6.64 45.30
CA ARG A 25 -18.86 7.82 44.42
C ARG A 25 -17.64 8.71 44.76
N LYS A 26 -16.81 8.37 45.74
CA LYS A 26 -15.63 9.18 46.12
C LYS A 26 -14.27 8.54 45.89
N ALA A 27 -14.19 7.34 45.31
CA ALA A 27 -12.91 6.66 45.09
C ALA A 27 -12.34 6.78 43.64
N PHE A 28 -13.05 7.45 42.71
CA PHE A 28 -12.56 7.71 41.34
C PHE A 28 -12.23 9.17 41.06
N ALA A 29 -12.18 10.01 42.09
CA ALA A 29 -11.68 11.35 41.96
C ALA A 29 -10.31 11.46 42.66
N GLN A 30 -9.29 11.75 41.84
CA GLN A 30 -7.91 12.05 42.21
C GLN A 30 -6.97 10.86 42.40
N ALA A 31 -6.52 10.31 41.27
CA ALA A 31 -5.11 9.92 41.20
C ALA A 31 -4.27 11.22 41.18
N PRO A 32 -3.23 11.37 42.00
CA PRO A 32 -2.43 12.60 41.97
C PRO A 32 -1.71 12.72 40.66
N ALA A 33 -2.08 13.73 39.88
CA ALA A 33 -1.29 14.22 38.78
C ALA A 33 -0.11 14.99 39.40
N THR A 34 0.97 14.30 39.68
CA THR A 34 2.34 14.89 39.76
C THR A 34 3.34 13.75 39.93
N ALA A 35 3.59 12.99 38.85
CA ALA A 35 4.94 12.47 38.66
C ALA A 35 5.78 13.70 38.36
N SER A 36 6.70 14.08 39.25
CA SER A 36 7.57 15.23 39.08
C SER A 36 8.23 15.17 37.70
N GLN A 37 8.25 16.28 36.94
CA GLN A 37 8.88 16.39 35.62
C GLN A 37 10.30 15.75 35.53
N PRO A 38 11.13 15.75 36.59
CA PRO A 38 12.43 15.06 36.59
C PRO A 38 12.32 13.53 36.44
N ALA A 39 11.31 12.90 37.01
CA ALA A 39 11.16 11.43 36.91
C ALA A 39 10.69 10.97 35.54
N ALA A 40 9.85 11.75 34.84
CA ALA A 40 9.46 11.51 33.47
C ALA A 40 10.67 11.67 32.53
N ALA A 41 11.44 12.76 32.66
CA ALA A 41 12.65 13.00 31.89
C ALA A 41 13.76 11.95 32.14
N ALA A 42 13.89 11.44 33.37
CA ALA A 42 14.80 10.34 33.66
C ALA A 42 14.37 9.01 33.06
N ARG A 43 13.06 8.71 33.04
CA ARG A 43 12.49 7.53 32.39
C ARG A 43 12.65 7.59 30.86
N ASP A 44 12.45 8.77 30.27
CA ASP A 44 12.64 8.97 28.82
C ASP A 44 14.12 8.82 28.44
N ARG A 45 15.07 9.32 29.23
CA ARG A 45 16.50 9.11 29.00
C ARG A 45 16.91 7.64 29.15
N ALA A 46 16.36 6.92 30.13
CA ALA A 46 16.65 5.50 30.30
C ALA A 46 16.13 4.66 29.13
N ARG A 47 14.98 5.05 28.53
CA ARG A 47 14.39 4.39 27.35
C ARG A 47 15.16 4.68 26.06
N SER A 48 15.74 5.86 25.92
CA SER A 48 16.51 6.29 24.75
C SER A 48 18.01 5.97 24.82
N GLY A 49 18.43 5.11 25.74
CA GLY A 49 19.86 4.77 25.91
C GLY A 49 20.75 5.96 26.23
N GLY A 50 20.22 6.99 26.92
CA GLY A 50 20.94 8.20 27.27
C GLY A 50 20.90 9.33 26.23
N VAL A 51 20.37 9.07 25.02
CA VAL A 51 20.16 10.12 24.01
C VAL A 51 18.94 10.96 24.42
N PRO A 52 18.97 12.30 24.30
CA PRO A 52 17.82 13.14 24.58
C PRO A 52 16.63 12.77 23.70
N ALA A 53 15.44 12.68 24.29
CA ALA A 53 14.21 12.37 23.56
C ALA A 53 13.94 13.43 22.48
N LEU A 54 13.73 12.99 21.25
CA LEU A 54 13.41 13.83 20.10
C LEU A 54 11.90 14.05 20.03
N LYS A 55 11.40 15.21 20.42
CA LYS A 55 9.96 15.47 20.47
C LYS A 55 9.42 15.88 19.10
N ILE A 56 8.25 15.36 18.74
CA ILE A 56 7.45 15.86 17.62
C ILE A 56 6.90 17.23 17.99
N THR A 57 7.19 18.27 17.21
CA THR A 57 6.77 19.65 17.48
C THR A 57 5.65 20.11 16.58
N ASP A 58 5.60 19.61 15.34
CA ASP A 58 4.53 19.92 14.39
C ASP A 58 4.38 18.81 13.34
N ILE A 59 3.20 18.75 12.72
CA ILE A 59 2.91 17.89 11.57
C ILE A 59 2.17 18.75 10.53
N LYS A 60 2.70 18.78 9.32
CA LYS A 60 2.14 19.53 8.19
C LYS A 60 1.76 18.59 7.07
N VAL A 61 0.51 18.61 6.63
CA VAL A 61 0.04 17.89 5.46
C VAL A 61 0.22 18.75 4.21
N ILE A 62 0.74 18.15 3.15
CA ILE A 62 0.93 18.79 1.85
C ILE A 62 0.25 17.93 0.80
N ILE A 63 -0.82 18.46 0.20
CA ILE A 63 -1.53 17.84 -0.91
C ILE A 63 -1.15 18.58 -2.18
N THR A 64 -0.72 17.85 -3.19
CA THR A 64 -0.40 18.41 -4.51
C THR A 64 -1.17 17.65 -5.59
N LYS A 65 -1.56 18.34 -6.67
CA LYS A 65 -2.17 17.73 -7.85
C LYS A 65 -1.30 17.97 -9.07
N LEU A 66 -0.47 17.00 -9.43
CA LEU A 66 0.35 17.02 -10.61
C LEU A 66 -0.03 15.85 -11.54
N GLY A 67 -0.24 16.14 -12.83
CA GLY A 67 -0.63 15.11 -13.80
C GLY A 67 -2.02 14.49 -13.55
N GLY A 68 -2.92 15.23 -12.89
CA GLY A 68 -4.27 14.76 -12.58
C GLY A 68 -4.39 13.95 -11.29
N THR A 69 -3.27 13.62 -10.63
CA THR A 69 -3.22 12.79 -9.42
C THR A 69 -3.01 13.63 -8.16
N ASN A 70 -3.85 13.41 -7.15
CA ASN A 70 -3.63 13.96 -5.83
C ASN A 70 -2.59 13.13 -5.07
N MET A 71 -1.51 13.78 -4.62
CA MET A 71 -0.46 13.17 -3.81
C MET A 71 -0.47 13.78 -2.42
N ILE A 72 -0.57 12.94 -1.39
CA ILE A 72 -0.65 13.37 0.00
C ILE A 72 0.65 12.99 0.69
N ASN A 73 1.34 14.00 1.23
CA ASN A 73 2.55 13.81 1.99
C ASN A 73 2.44 14.54 3.33
N ALA A 74 3.08 14.02 4.37
CA ALA A 74 3.18 14.69 5.66
C ALA A 74 4.64 14.98 5.99
N LYS A 75 4.93 16.20 6.44
CA LYS A 75 6.19 16.56 7.10
C LYS A 75 5.98 16.52 8.61
N VAL A 76 6.82 15.77 9.31
CA VAL A 76 6.87 15.70 10.78
C VAL A 76 8.09 16.45 11.24
N TYR A 77 7.88 17.53 12.00
CA TYR A 77 8.93 18.38 12.56
C TYR A 77 9.29 17.96 13.99
N THR A 78 10.55 18.17 14.36
CA THR A 78 11.07 17.74 15.66
C THR A 78 11.62 18.90 16.49
N SER A 79 11.90 18.62 17.75
CA SER A 79 12.56 19.56 18.68
C SER A 79 14.02 19.84 18.33
N GLU A 80 14.62 19.09 17.41
CA GLU A 80 15.97 19.37 16.89
C GLU A 80 15.84 20.33 15.70
N PRO A 81 16.46 21.52 15.75
CA PRO A 81 16.35 22.51 14.68
C PRO A 81 16.80 21.96 13.34
N GLY A 82 15.95 22.07 12.31
CA GLY A 82 16.24 21.61 10.95
C GLY A 82 16.01 20.11 10.71
N LEU A 83 15.77 19.32 11.76
CA LEU A 83 15.46 17.91 11.63
C LEU A 83 13.95 17.68 11.49
N TYR A 84 13.54 17.20 10.32
CA TYR A 84 12.19 16.76 10.02
C TYR A 84 12.22 15.55 9.10
N GLY A 85 11.12 14.84 9.01
CA GLY A 85 10.94 13.76 8.06
C GLY A 85 9.72 13.94 7.18
N ILE A 86 9.71 13.21 6.06
CA ILE A 86 8.60 13.19 5.12
C ILE A 86 8.08 11.76 4.94
N GLY A 87 6.76 11.62 4.84
CA GLY A 87 6.11 10.35 4.54
C GLY A 87 4.95 10.50 3.58
N CYS A 88 4.54 9.38 2.97
CA CYS A 88 3.48 9.32 1.99
C CYS A 88 2.22 8.69 2.58
N GLY A 89 1.08 9.38 2.43
CA GLY A 89 -0.25 8.86 2.75
C GLY A 89 -1.16 8.94 1.53
N THR A 90 -0.63 8.68 0.33
CA THR A 90 -1.37 8.89 -0.90
C THR A 90 -2.54 7.91 -1.01
N HIS A 91 -3.73 8.48 -0.98
CA HIS A 91 -5.00 7.88 -1.39
C HIS A 91 -5.65 8.86 -2.37
N ALA A 92 -5.41 8.66 -3.65
CA ALA A 92 -5.68 9.65 -4.70
C ALA A 92 -7.16 10.06 -4.79
N GLU A 93 -8.08 9.14 -4.46
CA GLU A 93 -9.53 9.33 -4.55
C GLU A 93 -10.10 10.12 -3.38
N ARG A 94 -9.49 10.05 -2.18
CA ARG A 94 -10.02 10.65 -0.95
C ARG A 94 -8.99 11.45 -0.15
N PRO A 95 -8.25 12.35 -0.77
CA PRO A 95 -7.11 13.03 -0.15
C PRO A 95 -7.51 13.84 1.09
N THR A 96 -8.70 14.46 1.10
CA THR A 96 -9.18 15.26 2.23
C THR A 96 -9.48 14.44 3.48
N ILE A 97 -9.94 13.19 3.34
CA ILE A 97 -10.18 12.32 4.49
C ILE A 97 -8.86 11.99 5.18
N VAL A 98 -7.84 11.63 4.39
CA VAL A 98 -6.49 11.35 4.92
C VAL A 98 -5.90 12.57 5.60
N ALA A 99 -5.96 13.75 4.95
CA ALA A 99 -5.46 15.01 5.51
C ALA A 99 -6.17 15.35 6.82
N ASN A 100 -7.50 15.30 6.86
CA ASN A 100 -8.28 15.56 8.07
C ASN A 100 -7.97 14.56 9.19
N THR A 101 -7.77 13.29 8.86
CA THR A 101 -7.35 12.27 9.85
C THR A 101 -6.02 12.64 10.47
N ILE A 102 -5.04 13.07 9.66
CA ILE A 102 -3.75 13.52 10.19
C ILE A 102 -3.91 14.75 11.08
N GLU A 103 -4.59 15.80 10.60
CA GLU A 103 -4.62 17.10 11.27
C GLU A 103 -5.50 17.11 12.51
N GLN A 104 -6.68 16.43 12.45
CA GLN A 104 -7.66 16.50 13.54
C GLN A 104 -7.48 15.42 14.61
N TYR A 105 -6.85 14.28 14.26
CA TYR A 105 -6.73 13.13 15.16
C TYR A 105 -5.28 12.75 15.46
N LEU A 106 -4.43 12.59 14.44
CA LEU A 106 -3.07 12.11 14.66
C LEU A 106 -2.16 13.20 15.20
N LYS A 107 -2.23 14.42 14.65
CA LYS A 107 -1.40 15.55 15.11
C LYS A 107 -1.59 15.86 16.59
N PRO A 108 -2.82 16.08 17.13
CA PRO A 108 -3.01 16.31 18.57
C PRO A 108 -2.50 15.15 19.45
N MET A 109 -2.60 13.91 18.97
CA MET A 109 -2.15 12.72 19.69
C MET A 109 -0.62 12.60 19.74
N LEU A 110 0.08 13.08 18.69
CA LEU A 110 1.51 12.84 18.49
C LEU A 110 2.40 14.01 18.89
N ILE A 111 1.88 15.25 18.95
CA ILE A 111 2.65 16.40 19.41
C ILE A 111 3.20 16.16 20.82
N GLY A 112 4.51 16.45 21.01
CA GLY A 112 5.22 16.25 22.27
C GLY A 112 5.71 14.82 22.51
N ARG A 113 5.31 13.86 21.65
CA ARG A 113 5.75 12.45 21.74
C ARG A 113 7.20 12.31 21.24
N ASN A 114 7.86 11.26 21.69
CA ASN A 114 9.22 10.95 21.24
C ASN A 114 9.21 10.29 19.86
N ALA A 115 9.79 10.98 18.86
CA ALA A 115 9.86 10.50 17.47
C ALA A 115 10.68 9.21 17.29
N ASP A 116 11.57 8.88 18.22
CA ASP A 116 12.40 7.66 18.18
C ASP A 116 11.60 6.39 18.52
N GLU A 117 10.43 6.52 19.16
CA GLU A 117 9.59 5.38 19.57
C GLU A 117 8.65 4.94 18.44
N ILE A 118 9.18 4.74 17.21
CA ILE A 118 8.39 4.49 15.99
C ILE A 118 7.39 3.36 16.17
N GLU A 119 7.83 2.17 16.60
CA GLU A 119 6.96 1.01 16.80
C GLU A 119 5.85 1.29 17.82
N LYS A 120 6.17 1.96 18.92
CA LYS A 120 5.21 2.29 19.97
C LYS A 120 4.17 3.27 19.46
N LEU A 121 4.60 4.35 18.76
CA LEU A 121 3.70 5.34 18.19
C LEU A 121 2.78 4.69 17.15
N TRP A 122 3.32 3.82 16.31
CA TRP A 122 2.55 3.06 15.33
C TRP A 122 1.46 2.21 16.01
N GLN A 123 1.82 1.44 17.05
CA GLN A 123 0.88 0.60 17.79
C GLN A 123 -0.19 1.44 18.51
N GLU A 124 0.18 2.55 19.12
CA GLU A 124 -0.77 3.44 19.79
C GLU A 124 -1.76 4.06 18.80
N VAL A 125 -1.31 4.52 17.63
CA VAL A 125 -2.17 5.04 16.56
C VAL A 125 -3.09 3.93 16.04
N TRP A 126 -2.59 2.70 15.90
CA TRP A 126 -3.37 1.56 15.43
C TRP A 126 -4.50 1.18 16.39
N VAL A 127 -4.25 1.18 17.71
CA VAL A 127 -5.24 0.70 18.70
C VAL A 127 -6.15 1.80 19.26
N ALA A 128 -5.70 3.06 19.28
CA ALA A 128 -6.41 4.17 19.92
C ALA A 128 -7.83 4.39 19.40
N PRO A 129 -8.12 4.31 18.09
CA PRO A 129 -9.46 4.59 17.59
C PRO A 129 -10.46 3.49 17.88
N TYR A 130 -10.05 2.33 18.47
CA TYR A 130 -10.86 1.11 18.64
C TYR A 130 -11.30 0.49 17.30
N TRP A 131 -11.87 1.28 16.38
CA TRP A 131 -12.23 0.90 15.00
C TRP A 131 -10.99 0.98 14.10
N ARG A 132 -10.54 -0.16 13.60
CA ARG A 132 -9.25 -0.34 12.90
C ARG A 132 -9.45 -0.82 11.47
N ALA A 133 -8.35 -0.84 10.70
CA ALA A 133 -8.32 -1.39 9.34
C ALA A 133 -9.22 -0.61 8.35
N SER A 134 -9.08 0.71 8.35
CA SER A 134 -9.66 1.59 7.34
C SER A 134 -8.56 2.05 6.39
N VAL A 135 -8.78 1.98 5.08
CA VAL A 135 -7.83 2.44 4.08
C VAL A 135 -7.41 3.90 4.31
N ASP A 136 -8.36 4.77 4.67
CA ASP A 136 -8.10 6.20 4.88
C ASP A 136 -7.22 6.43 6.14
N ALA A 137 -7.56 5.77 7.26
CA ALA A 137 -6.78 5.87 8.50
C ALA A 137 -5.39 5.23 8.37
N ASN A 138 -5.28 4.12 7.65
CA ASN A 138 -4.00 3.47 7.38
C ASN A 138 -3.08 4.37 6.55
N ASN A 139 -3.60 5.05 5.51
CA ASN A 139 -2.83 6.02 4.73
C ASN A 139 -2.35 7.21 5.58
N ALA A 140 -3.21 7.72 6.47
CA ALA A 140 -2.82 8.77 7.40
C ALA A 140 -1.70 8.31 8.34
N MET A 141 -1.83 7.10 8.88
CA MET A 141 -0.80 6.48 9.74
C MET A 141 0.50 6.25 8.98
N ALA A 142 0.44 5.79 7.73
CA ALA A 142 1.60 5.54 6.89
C ALA A 142 2.41 6.80 6.58
N ALA A 143 1.73 7.95 6.40
CA ALA A 143 2.41 9.23 6.22
C ALA A 143 3.26 9.61 7.43
N ILE A 144 2.75 9.35 8.63
CA ILE A 144 3.50 9.60 9.88
C ILE A 144 4.63 8.57 10.05
N ASP A 145 4.33 7.29 9.84
CA ASP A 145 5.29 6.19 9.96
C ASP A 145 6.51 6.39 9.06
N GLY A 146 6.28 6.65 7.76
CA GLY A 146 7.36 6.95 6.81
C GLY A 146 8.21 8.16 7.22
N ALA A 147 7.56 9.23 7.73
CA ALA A 147 8.26 10.42 8.20
C ALA A 147 9.11 10.13 9.44
N LEU A 148 8.66 9.27 10.36
CA LEU A 148 9.45 8.88 11.54
C LEU A 148 10.66 8.03 11.16
N TRP A 149 10.53 7.12 10.20
CA TRP A 149 11.66 6.37 9.64
C TRP A 149 12.66 7.28 8.93
N ASP A 150 12.19 8.28 8.19
CA ASP A 150 13.02 9.29 7.53
C ASP A 150 13.81 10.13 8.59
N ILE A 151 13.14 10.58 9.66
CA ILE A 151 13.78 11.25 10.80
C ILE A 151 14.88 10.37 11.39
N MET A 152 14.59 9.11 11.68
CA MET A 152 15.55 8.19 12.29
C MET A 152 16.78 8.01 11.40
N GLY A 153 16.58 7.81 10.08
CA GLY A 153 17.70 7.71 9.13
C GLY A 153 18.55 8.98 9.07
N LYS A 154 17.92 10.16 9.01
CA LYS A 154 18.60 11.45 9.02
C LYS A 154 19.37 11.68 10.32
N ARG A 155 18.77 11.36 11.47
CA ARG A 155 19.39 11.48 12.79
C ARG A 155 20.60 10.57 12.96
N CYS A 156 20.53 9.36 12.42
CA CYS A 156 21.64 8.40 12.43
C CYS A 156 22.68 8.66 11.31
N GLY A 157 22.40 9.57 10.37
CA GLY A 157 23.26 9.83 9.22
C GLY A 157 23.31 8.71 8.19
N VAL A 158 22.28 7.83 8.14
CA VAL A 158 22.22 6.66 7.26
C VAL A 158 20.91 6.59 6.49
N PRO A 159 20.89 5.95 5.31
CA PRO A 159 19.64 5.65 4.59
C PRO A 159 18.75 4.69 5.38
N VAL A 160 17.43 4.75 5.17
CA VAL A 160 16.46 3.89 5.88
C VAL A 160 16.75 2.40 5.69
N TYR A 161 17.17 1.96 4.49
CA TYR A 161 17.52 0.55 4.29
C TYR A 161 18.64 0.07 5.24
N ALA A 162 19.57 0.95 5.67
CA ALA A 162 20.62 0.59 6.60
C ALA A 162 20.07 0.29 8.02
N LEU A 163 18.99 0.97 8.41
CA LEU A 163 18.26 0.69 9.66
C LEU A 163 17.49 -0.64 9.61
N LEU A 164 17.19 -1.12 8.41
CA LEU A 164 16.49 -2.40 8.15
C LEU A 164 17.44 -3.60 7.99
N GLY A 165 18.73 -3.41 8.14
CA GLY A 165 19.73 -4.48 8.04
C GLY A 165 20.76 -4.30 6.92
N GLY A 166 20.64 -3.26 6.10
CA GLY A 166 21.53 -2.98 4.97
C GLY A 166 21.02 -3.52 3.64
N LYS A 167 21.78 -3.22 2.58
CA LYS A 167 21.43 -3.67 1.21
C LYS A 167 21.69 -5.16 1.00
N VAL A 168 20.68 -5.90 0.59
CA VAL A 168 20.80 -7.26 0.03
C VAL A 168 21.14 -7.19 -1.47
N ARG A 169 20.77 -6.09 -2.15
CA ARG A 169 21.02 -5.86 -3.59
C ARG A 169 21.35 -4.40 -3.87
N SER A 170 22.02 -4.15 -5.00
CA SER A 170 22.45 -2.79 -5.38
C SER A 170 21.34 -1.95 -6.03
N GLY A 171 20.32 -2.59 -6.58
CA GLY A 171 19.17 -1.94 -7.23
C GLY A 171 18.01 -2.91 -7.40
N LEU A 172 16.87 -2.41 -7.86
CA LEU A 172 15.61 -3.12 -7.96
C LEU A 172 15.20 -3.27 -9.41
N ARG A 173 15.01 -4.50 -9.87
CA ARG A 173 14.45 -4.80 -11.20
C ARG A 173 13.03 -4.28 -11.30
N MET A 174 12.73 -3.62 -12.42
CA MET A 174 11.48 -2.93 -12.64
C MET A 174 10.49 -3.77 -13.45
N LEU A 175 9.22 -3.73 -13.05
CA LEU A 175 8.08 -4.17 -13.84
C LEU A 175 7.62 -3.02 -14.73
N ALA A 176 7.53 -3.25 -16.04
CA ALA A 176 7.10 -2.25 -17.02
C ALA A 176 5.67 -2.50 -17.46
N ASP A 177 4.82 -1.47 -17.40
CA ASP A 177 3.45 -1.53 -17.88
C ASP A 177 3.38 -1.33 -19.41
N ILE A 178 2.75 -2.27 -20.09
CA ILE A 178 2.50 -2.23 -21.53
C ILE A 178 1.04 -1.93 -21.78
N GLN A 179 0.77 -0.76 -22.35
CA GLN A 179 -0.58 -0.27 -22.65
C GLN A 179 -0.74 -0.06 -24.16
N ALA A 180 -1.10 -1.09 -24.87
CA ALA A 180 -1.24 -1.05 -26.33
C ALA A 180 -2.57 -1.60 -26.77
N ARG A 181 -3.11 -1.01 -27.86
CA ARG A 181 -4.42 -1.40 -28.41
C ARG A 181 -4.32 -2.43 -29.54
N THR A 182 -3.13 -2.64 -30.08
CA THR A 182 -2.89 -3.59 -31.18
C THR A 182 -1.68 -4.45 -30.86
N PRO A 183 -1.60 -5.68 -31.40
CA PRO A 183 -0.44 -6.54 -31.21
C PRO A 183 0.87 -5.88 -31.65
N GLN A 184 0.87 -5.16 -32.77
CA GLN A 184 2.07 -4.48 -33.27
C GLN A 184 2.52 -3.36 -32.32
N ALA A 185 1.60 -2.49 -31.86
CA ALA A 185 1.94 -1.44 -30.90
C ALA A 185 2.44 -2.02 -29.56
N MET A 186 1.94 -3.18 -29.15
CA MET A 186 2.41 -3.92 -27.98
C MET A 186 3.84 -4.40 -28.18
N GLU A 187 4.15 -5.02 -29.32
CA GLU A 187 5.48 -5.45 -29.68
C GLU A 187 6.48 -4.27 -29.72
N ASP A 188 6.12 -3.18 -30.40
CA ASP A 188 6.96 -1.99 -30.51
C ASP A 188 7.30 -1.41 -29.14
N GLN A 189 6.30 -1.36 -28.23
CA GLN A 189 6.50 -0.87 -26.87
C GLN A 189 7.40 -1.82 -26.06
N ILE A 190 7.17 -3.13 -26.12
CA ILE A 190 7.99 -4.13 -25.43
C ILE A 190 9.44 -4.06 -25.94
N ARG A 191 9.67 -4.07 -27.27
CA ARG A 191 11.02 -4.00 -27.85
C ARG A 191 11.76 -2.72 -27.49
N LYS A 192 11.06 -1.59 -27.45
CA LYS A 192 11.63 -0.33 -26.98
C LYS A 192 12.10 -0.45 -25.53
N MET A 193 11.26 -0.98 -24.64
CA MET A 193 11.63 -1.09 -23.24
C MET A 193 12.69 -2.19 -23.00
N MET A 194 12.74 -3.23 -23.82
CA MET A 194 13.86 -4.17 -23.82
C MET A 194 15.19 -3.49 -24.15
N ALA A 195 15.19 -2.56 -25.13
CA ALA A 195 16.37 -1.77 -25.45
C ALA A 195 16.78 -0.82 -24.29
N ASP A 196 15.84 -0.41 -23.44
CA ASP A 196 16.05 0.34 -22.22
C ASP A 196 16.39 -0.56 -21.00
N GLY A 197 16.59 -1.87 -21.22
CA GLY A 197 17.06 -2.85 -20.22
C GLY A 197 15.95 -3.51 -19.39
N TYR A 198 14.71 -3.37 -19.76
CA TYR A 198 13.60 -4.06 -19.09
C TYR A 198 13.41 -5.47 -19.64
N ASP A 199 13.02 -6.40 -18.77
CA ASP A 199 12.75 -7.80 -19.11
C ASP A 199 11.48 -8.38 -18.45
N HIS A 200 10.77 -7.57 -17.63
CA HIS A 200 9.49 -7.92 -16.99
C HIS A 200 8.41 -6.95 -17.42
N PHE A 201 7.30 -7.47 -17.96
CA PHE A 201 6.24 -6.69 -18.58
C PHE A 201 4.87 -7.10 -18.05
N ARG A 202 4.10 -6.12 -17.56
CA ARG A 202 2.69 -6.30 -17.21
C ARG A 202 1.84 -5.80 -18.37
N ILE A 203 1.11 -6.73 -18.98
CA ILE A 203 0.34 -6.47 -20.18
C ILE A 203 -1.06 -5.99 -19.80
N TYR A 204 -1.43 -4.81 -20.23
CA TYR A 204 -2.81 -4.35 -20.16
C TYR A 204 -3.50 -4.60 -21.48
N LEU A 205 -4.64 -5.30 -21.44
CA LEU A 205 -5.49 -5.43 -22.59
C LEU A 205 -6.07 -4.06 -22.92
N GLY A 206 -5.62 -3.49 -24.02
CA GLY A 206 -6.12 -2.19 -24.48
C GLY A 206 -7.63 -2.32 -24.68
N GLY A 207 -8.38 -1.55 -23.89
CA GLY A 207 -9.81 -1.50 -24.01
C GLY A 207 -10.23 -1.08 -25.43
N GLY A 208 -10.43 -2.05 -26.30
CA GLY A 208 -11.22 -1.88 -27.51
C GLY A 208 -12.67 -1.73 -27.08
N ALA A 209 -13.17 -0.49 -26.80
CA ALA A 209 -14.58 -0.29 -26.92
C ALA A 209 -14.96 -0.70 -28.34
N PRO A 210 -15.96 -1.57 -28.56
CA PRO A 210 -16.60 -1.64 -29.85
C PRO A 210 -16.94 -0.19 -30.24
N ALA A 211 -16.69 0.18 -31.50
CA ALA A 211 -16.98 1.50 -32.01
C ALA A 211 -18.36 1.92 -31.50
N ARG A 212 -18.38 2.96 -30.65
CA ARG A 212 -19.63 3.39 -30.04
C ARG A 212 -20.65 3.75 -31.11
N ALA A 213 -21.90 3.38 -30.87
CA ALA A 213 -22.99 3.88 -31.66
C ALA A 213 -22.96 5.43 -31.68
N PRO A 214 -23.20 6.08 -32.82
CA PRO A 214 -23.27 7.53 -32.92
C PRO A 214 -24.30 8.08 -31.90
N GLY A 215 -23.84 9.02 -31.03
CA GLY A 215 -24.73 9.67 -30.03
C GLY A 215 -24.64 9.11 -28.60
N ALA A 216 -23.85 8.09 -28.34
CA ALA A 216 -23.64 7.62 -26.97
C ALA A 216 -22.87 8.65 -26.12
N PRO A 217 -23.23 8.88 -24.82
CA PRO A 217 -22.55 9.85 -23.96
C PRO A 217 -21.05 9.58 -23.90
N GLN A 218 -20.24 10.65 -23.89
CA GLN A 218 -18.79 10.52 -23.77
C GLN A 218 -18.45 9.82 -22.45
N ALA A 219 -17.79 8.66 -22.49
CA ALA A 219 -17.16 8.12 -21.30
C ALA A 219 -16.06 9.10 -20.88
N SER A 220 -15.99 9.41 -19.59
CA SER A 220 -14.86 10.13 -19.03
C SER A 220 -13.57 9.47 -19.50
N ALA A 221 -12.57 10.28 -19.88
CA ALA A 221 -11.26 9.79 -20.25
C ALA A 221 -10.68 9.02 -19.05
N GLY A 222 -10.69 7.70 -19.10
CA GLY A 222 -10.35 6.82 -17.96
C GLY A 222 -11.35 5.69 -17.74
N GLY A 223 -12.47 5.65 -18.51
CA GLY A 223 -13.43 4.54 -18.45
C GLY A 223 -12.75 3.21 -18.77
N ARG A 224 -12.38 2.46 -17.74
CA ARG A 224 -11.93 1.07 -17.86
C ARG A 224 -13.05 0.28 -18.55
N GLN A 225 -12.70 -0.36 -19.66
CA GLN A 225 -13.65 -1.27 -20.29
C GLN A 225 -13.81 -2.52 -19.46
N VAL A 226 -15.02 -2.71 -18.99
CA VAL A 226 -15.39 -3.94 -18.32
C VAL A 226 -15.81 -4.93 -19.38
N HIS A 227 -15.06 -6.01 -19.48
CA HIS A 227 -15.43 -7.15 -20.28
C HIS A 227 -16.58 -7.89 -19.57
N GLY A 228 -17.82 -7.63 -19.99
CA GLY A 228 -19.00 -8.32 -19.45
C GLY A 228 -19.05 -9.82 -19.75
N ASN A 229 -18.00 -10.37 -20.40
CA ASN A 229 -17.95 -11.76 -20.85
C ASN A 229 -16.56 -12.36 -20.59
N ASP A 230 -16.47 -13.23 -19.60
CA ASP A 230 -15.23 -13.92 -19.22
C ASP A 230 -14.58 -14.66 -20.40
N THR A 231 -15.37 -15.27 -21.28
CA THR A 231 -14.87 -16.03 -22.43
C THR A 231 -14.11 -15.12 -23.41
N ILE A 232 -14.65 -13.94 -23.69
CA ILE A 232 -14.01 -12.96 -24.58
C ILE A 232 -12.74 -12.42 -23.94
N TYR A 233 -12.80 -12.07 -22.65
CA TYR A 233 -11.67 -11.55 -21.90
C TYR A 233 -10.49 -12.55 -21.84
N ILE A 234 -10.79 -13.80 -21.50
CA ILE A 234 -9.79 -14.88 -21.46
C ILE A 234 -9.14 -15.07 -22.82
N LYS A 235 -9.97 -15.12 -23.89
CA LYS A 235 -9.46 -15.26 -25.25
C LYS A 235 -8.51 -14.12 -25.63
N GLN A 236 -8.88 -12.87 -25.34
CA GLN A 236 -8.04 -11.71 -25.65
C GLN A 236 -6.70 -11.75 -24.91
N LEU A 237 -6.68 -12.18 -23.65
CA LEU A 237 -5.44 -12.32 -22.90
C LEU A 237 -4.56 -13.44 -23.46
N CYS A 238 -5.16 -14.60 -23.79
CA CYS A 238 -4.42 -15.70 -24.43
C CYS A 238 -3.84 -15.28 -25.78
N ASP A 239 -4.62 -14.59 -26.62
CA ASP A 239 -4.16 -14.08 -27.93
C ASP A 239 -2.95 -13.13 -27.75
N ALA A 240 -2.99 -12.24 -26.74
CA ALA A 240 -1.89 -11.33 -26.45
C ALA A 240 -0.63 -12.06 -25.98
N PHE A 241 -0.78 -13.01 -25.06
CA PHE A 241 0.35 -13.79 -24.55
C PHE A 241 0.96 -14.70 -25.64
N GLU A 242 0.12 -15.35 -26.44
CA GLU A 242 0.56 -16.14 -27.59
C GLU A 242 1.35 -15.29 -28.57
N TYR A 243 0.84 -14.10 -28.90
CA TYR A 243 1.54 -13.17 -29.80
C TYR A 243 2.93 -12.81 -29.27
N ILE A 244 3.03 -12.47 -27.99
CA ILE A 244 4.33 -12.12 -27.36
C ILE A 244 5.29 -13.32 -27.41
N ARG A 245 4.83 -14.50 -27.00
CA ARG A 245 5.67 -15.71 -26.98
C ARG A 245 6.14 -16.12 -28.36
N LYS A 246 5.28 -15.96 -29.38
CA LYS A 246 5.58 -16.33 -30.78
C LYS A 246 6.48 -15.31 -31.48
N ASN A 247 6.26 -14.00 -31.27
CA ASN A 247 6.87 -12.95 -32.10
C ASN A 247 8.01 -12.20 -31.39
N ILE A 248 8.05 -12.21 -30.06
CA ILE A 248 9.04 -11.45 -29.29
C ILE A 248 10.04 -12.39 -28.62
N SER A 249 9.69 -13.01 -27.49
CA SER A 249 10.62 -13.89 -26.76
C SER A 249 9.94 -14.72 -25.67
N TRP A 250 10.56 -15.86 -25.37
CA TRP A 250 10.33 -16.66 -24.15
C TRP A 250 11.26 -16.28 -23.00
N GLU A 251 12.29 -15.47 -23.23
CA GLU A 251 13.27 -15.06 -22.23
C GLU A 251 12.83 -13.85 -21.39
N ILE A 252 11.72 -13.19 -21.79
CA ILE A 252 11.13 -12.10 -21.03
C ILE A 252 10.02 -12.64 -20.13
N GLU A 253 9.79 -11.99 -19.02
CA GLU A 253 8.69 -12.29 -18.13
C GLU A 253 7.45 -11.45 -18.49
N ILE A 254 6.29 -12.09 -18.52
CA ILE A 254 5.01 -11.42 -18.79
C ILE A 254 4.01 -11.69 -17.70
N GLY A 255 3.26 -10.67 -17.32
CA GLY A 255 2.19 -10.75 -16.34
C GLY A 255 0.96 -9.98 -16.82
N HIS A 256 -0.11 -10.08 -16.06
CA HIS A 256 -1.35 -9.34 -16.30
C HIS A 256 -2.05 -9.03 -15.00
N ASP A 257 -2.66 -7.86 -14.96
CA ASP A 257 -3.45 -7.37 -13.85
C ASP A 257 -4.94 -7.52 -14.19
N VAL A 258 -5.60 -8.38 -13.46
CA VAL A 258 -7.00 -8.75 -13.70
C VAL A 258 -7.97 -7.75 -13.05
N HIS A 259 -7.59 -7.13 -11.92
CA HIS A 259 -8.43 -6.22 -11.15
C HIS A 259 -9.82 -6.82 -10.84
N GLU A 260 -9.87 -8.10 -10.42
CA GLU A 260 -11.12 -8.76 -9.99
C GLU A 260 -12.25 -8.80 -11.04
N ARG A 261 -11.96 -8.51 -12.33
CA ARG A 261 -12.98 -8.34 -13.38
C ARG A 261 -13.77 -9.59 -13.71
N PRO A 262 -13.17 -10.81 -13.81
CA PRO A 262 -13.91 -12.02 -14.08
C PRO A 262 -14.78 -12.44 -12.89
N THR A 263 -15.77 -13.24 -13.18
CA THR A 263 -16.44 -14.01 -12.12
C THR A 263 -15.44 -14.97 -11.46
N PRO A 264 -15.67 -15.44 -10.21
CA PRO A 264 -14.75 -16.42 -9.57
C PRO A 264 -14.51 -17.66 -10.43
N ARG A 265 -15.56 -18.16 -11.13
CA ARG A 265 -15.41 -19.25 -12.11
C ARG A 265 -14.53 -18.82 -13.29
N GLY A 266 -14.76 -17.61 -13.81
CA GLY A 266 -13.99 -17.05 -14.92
C GLY A 266 -12.49 -16.87 -14.56
N ALA A 267 -12.18 -16.45 -13.35
CA ALA A 267 -10.81 -16.32 -12.85
C ALA A 267 -10.07 -17.68 -12.82
N ILE A 268 -10.75 -18.76 -12.38
CA ILE A 268 -10.20 -20.12 -12.43
C ILE A 268 -9.96 -20.56 -13.88
N MET A 269 -10.92 -20.29 -14.78
CA MET A 269 -10.77 -20.59 -16.20
C MET A 269 -9.62 -19.82 -16.82
N LEU A 270 -9.45 -18.52 -16.47
CA LEU A 270 -8.36 -17.67 -16.92
C LEU A 270 -7.01 -18.24 -16.49
N ALA A 271 -6.85 -18.56 -15.21
CA ALA A 271 -5.62 -19.11 -14.66
C ALA A 271 -5.15 -20.36 -15.43
N LYS A 272 -6.07 -21.26 -15.74
CA LYS A 272 -5.80 -22.48 -16.55
C LYS A 272 -5.48 -22.15 -18.01
N ALA A 273 -6.18 -21.19 -18.61
CA ALA A 273 -6.02 -20.85 -20.01
C ALA A 273 -4.68 -20.17 -20.31
N VAL A 274 -4.13 -19.38 -19.37
CA VAL A 274 -2.86 -18.67 -19.55
C VAL A 274 -1.62 -19.51 -19.15
N GLU A 275 -1.81 -20.63 -18.46
CA GLU A 275 -0.73 -21.48 -17.99
C GLU A 275 0.27 -21.93 -19.09
N PRO A 276 -0.15 -22.29 -20.33
CA PRO A 276 0.77 -22.62 -21.40
C PRO A 276 1.77 -21.52 -21.77
N TYR A 277 1.42 -20.27 -21.50
CA TYR A 277 2.29 -19.11 -21.79
C TYR A 277 3.25 -18.76 -20.66
N ARG A 278 3.21 -19.48 -19.53
CA ARG A 278 4.08 -19.32 -18.34
C ARG A 278 4.18 -17.87 -17.90
N PRO A 279 3.06 -17.24 -17.46
CA PRO A 279 3.12 -15.89 -16.94
C PRO A 279 3.96 -15.83 -15.65
N PHE A 280 4.71 -14.73 -15.49
CA PHE A 280 5.42 -14.41 -14.25
C PHE A 280 4.48 -14.36 -13.06
N PHE A 281 3.38 -13.62 -13.23
CA PHE A 281 2.20 -13.70 -12.38
C PHE A 281 0.92 -13.21 -13.09
N ILE A 282 -0.19 -13.61 -12.54
CA ILE A 282 -1.50 -13.00 -12.76
C ILE A 282 -1.92 -12.33 -11.45
N GLU A 283 -2.22 -11.04 -11.54
CA GLU A 283 -2.51 -10.17 -10.40
C GLU A 283 -4.01 -10.04 -10.17
N ASP A 284 -4.42 -9.98 -8.89
CA ASP A 284 -5.76 -9.69 -8.39
C ASP A 284 -6.88 -10.48 -9.09
N LEU A 285 -6.72 -11.82 -9.11
CA LEU A 285 -7.74 -12.74 -9.65
C LEU A 285 -9.08 -12.60 -8.94
N PHE A 286 -9.07 -12.27 -7.64
CA PHE A 286 -10.25 -12.15 -6.80
C PHE A 286 -10.13 -10.94 -5.87
N ALA A 287 -11.28 -10.44 -5.40
CA ALA A 287 -11.35 -9.41 -4.36
C ALA A 287 -10.86 -9.93 -2.99
N PRO A 288 -10.50 -9.03 -2.06
CA PRO A 288 -10.20 -9.42 -0.68
C PRO A 288 -11.32 -10.19 0.01
N GLU A 289 -12.57 -9.95 -0.35
CA GLU A 289 -13.74 -10.66 0.16
C GLU A 289 -13.83 -12.12 -0.34
N ASP A 290 -13.17 -12.41 -1.46
CA ASP A 290 -13.23 -13.69 -2.16
C ASP A 290 -11.93 -14.53 -2.01
N VAL A 291 -11.07 -14.23 -1.04
CA VAL A 291 -9.74 -14.86 -0.88
C VAL A 291 -9.79 -16.39 -0.73
N SER A 292 -10.92 -16.97 -0.32
CA SER A 292 -11.09 -18.41 -0.22
C SER A 292 -10.97 -19.15 -1.56
N TRP A 293 -11.20 -18.46 -2.70
CA TRP A 293 -11.08 -19.02 -4.04
C TRP A 293 -9.63 -19.25 -4.46
N TYR A 294 -8.64 -18.57 -3.85
CA TYR A 294 -7.22 -18.78 -4.17
C TYR A 294 -6.76 -20.21 -3.94
N LYS A 295 -7.32 -20.90 -2.91
CA LYS A 295 -7.06 -22.32 -2.71
C LYS A 295 -7.41 -23.15 -3.94
N ILE A 296 -8.57 -22.89 -4.54
CA ILE A 296 -9.07 -23.64 -5.70
C ILE A 296 -8.20 -23.37 -6.93
N VAL A 297 -7.79 -22.12 -7.17
CA VAL A 297 -6.86 -21.79 -8.26
C VAL A 297 -5.54 -22.51 -8.07
N ARG A 298 -4.96 -22.47 -6.87
CA ARG A 298 -3.67 -23.10 -6.57
C ARG A 298 -3.72 -24.62 -6.76
N GLU A 299 -4.85 -25.26 -6.48
CA GLU A 299 -5.05 -26.71 -6.71
C GLU A 299 -5.19 -27.07 -8.21
N GLN A 300 -5.52 -26.10 -9.07
CA GLN A 300 -5.83 -26.34 -10.48
C GLN A 300 -4.85 -25.74 -11.48
N SER A 301 -3.93 -24.86 -11.04
CA SER A 301 -2.95 -24.21 -11.91
C SER A 301 -1.66 -23.91 -11.16
N SER A 302 -0.54 -23.94 -11.90
CA SER A 302 0.81 -23.64 -11.42
C SER A 302 1.29 -22.24 -11.78
N ILE A 303 0.43 -21.36 -12.28
CA ILE A 303 0.80 -19.99 -12.60
C ILE A 303 1.30 -19.22 -11.36
N GLY A 304 2.17 -18.23 -11.56
CA GLY A 304 2.47 -17.23 -10.54
C GLY A 304 1.21 -16.44 -10.18
N ILE A 305 0.95 -16.26 -8.89
CA ILE A 305 -0.21 -15.52 -8.39
C ILE A 305 0.27 -14.35 -7.55
N ALA A 306 -0.16 -13.14 -7.90
CA ALA A 306 0.09 -11.92 -7.16
C ALA A 306 -1.23 -11.35 -6.61
N MET A 307 -1.21 -10.82 -5.38
CA MET A 307 -2.41 -10.25 -4.75
C MET A 307 -2.03 -9.22 -3.69
N GLY A 308 -2.83 -8.16 -3.57
CA GLY A 308 -2.76 -7.40 -2.34
C GLY A 308 -2.90 -5.89 -2.38
N GLU A 309 -3.10 -5.23 -3.49
CA GLU A 309 -3.20 -3.76 -3.53
C GLU A 309 -4.34 -3.21 -2.63
N LEU A 310 -5.39 -4.01 -2.45
CA LEU A 310 -6.56 -3.65 -1.65
C LEU A 310 -6.46 -4.10 -0.18
N PHE A 311 -5.40 -4.79 0.25
CA PHE A 311 -5.28 -5.25 1.63
C PHE A 311 -5.09 -4.10 2.62
N VAL A 312 -5.94 -4.06 3.63
CA VAL A 312 -5.92 -3.06 4.71
C VAL A 312 -5.66 -3.65 6.10
N ASN A 313 -5.76 -4.98 6.24
CA ASN A 313 -5.49 -5.67 7.51
C ASN A 313 -4.87 -7.06 7.28
N GLN A 314 -4.26 -7.58 8.35
CA GLN A 314 -3.54 -8.86 8.30
C GLN A 314 -4.42 -10.09 8.06
N ASN A 315 -5.71 -10.02 8.37
CA ASN A 315 -6.62 -11.16 8.20
C ASN A 315 -6.91 -11.43 6.72
N GLU A 316 -6.67 -10.46 5.84
CA GLU A 316 -6.87 -10.58 4.40
C GLU A 316 -5.71 -11.32 3.73
N TRP A 317 -4.47 -11.07 4.13
CA TRP A 317 -3.28 -11.60 3.46
C TRP A 317 -2.59 -12.76 4.20
N LEU A 318 -2.62 -12.79 5.53
CA LEU A 318 -1.90 -13.81 6.30
C LEU A 318 -2.34 -15.24 5.97
N PRO A 319 -3.65 -15.54 5.78
CA PRO A 319 -4.08 -16.89 5.34
C PRO A 319 -3.56 -17.25 3.95
N LEU A 320 -3.45 -16.29 3.01
CA LEU A 320 -2.93 -16.55 1.67
C LEU A 320 -1.45 -16.90 1.70
N VAL A 321 -0.67 -16.16 2.49
CA VAL A 321 0.77 -16.38 2.68
C VAL A 321 1.03 -17.69 3.43
N SER A 322 0.39 -17.89 4.58
CA SER A 322 0.65 -19.07 5.43
C SER A 322 0.27 -20.40 4.78
N ASN A 323 -0.72 -20.39 3.89
CA ASN A 323 -1.10 -21.55 3.09
C ASN A 323 -0.39 -21.62 1.72
N ARG A 324 0.46 -20.65 1.38
CA ARG A 324 1.17 -20.56 0.09
C ARG A 324 0.22 -20.54 -1.11
N TYR A 325 -0.88 -19.80 -0.98
CA TYR A 325 -1.83 -19.67 -2.09
C TYR A 325 -1.43 -18.58 -3.09
N ILE A 326 -0.52 -17.68 -2.70
CA ILE A 326 0.08 -16.64 -3.56
C ILE A 326 1.60 -16.79 -3.60
N ASP A 327 2.21 -16.29 -4.67
CA ASP A 327 3.67 -16.27 -4.88
C ASP A 327 4.24 -14.87 -4.63
N PHE A 328 3.43 -13.83 -4.84
CA PHE A 328 3.82 -12.42 -4.65
C PHE A 328 2.77 -11.69 -3.82
N ILE A 329 3.24 -10.98 -2.78
CA ILE A 329 2.40 -10.05 -2.04
C ILE A 329 2.55 -8.65 -2.62
N ARG A 330 1.41 -8.03 -3.00
CA ARG A 330 1.37 -6.73 -3.68
C ARG A 330 0.71 -5.63 -2.87
N MET A 331 0.93 -5.61 -1.56
CA MET A 331 0.35 -4.56 -0.71
C MET A 331 0.69 -3.16 -1.21
N HIS A 332 -0.30 -2.29 -1.16
CA HIS A 332 -0.08 -0.85 -1.19
C HIS A 332 0.39 -0.41 0.20
N ILE A 333 1.69 -0.12 0.36
CA ILE A 333 2.31 0.05 1.69
C ILE A 333 1.59 1.10 2.54
N SER A 334 1.17 2.22 1.95
CA SER A 334 0.45 3.24 2.72
C SER A 334 -0.97 2.80 3.09
N ALA A 335 -1.71 2.13 2.21
CA ALA A 335 -3.04 1.59 2.53
C ALA A 335 -3.01 0.48 3.59
N ALA A 336 -1.89 -0.25 3.66
CA ALA A 336 -1.67 -1.27 4.69
C ALA A 336 -1.27 -0.68 6.06
N GLY A 337 -0.83 0.60 6.13
CA GLY A 337 -0.46 1.26 7.37
C GLY A 337 1.03 1.60 7.52
N GLY A 338 1.80 1.60 6.43
CA GLY A 338 3.17 2.11 6.37
C GLY A 338 4.26 1.05 6.40
N LEU A 339 5.50 1.53 6.44
CA LEU A 339 6.72 0.72 6.44
C LEU A 339 6.76 -0.27 7.61
N ASN A 340 6.24 0.16 8.75
CA ASN A 340 6.28 -0.64 9.98
C ASN A 340 5.46 -1.96 9.83
N LEU A 341 4.32 -1.92 9.15
CA LEU A 341 3.56 -3.13 8.84
C LEU A 341 4.19 -3.88 7.66
N ALA A 342 4.58 -3.17 6.59
CA ALA A 342 5.12 -3.78 5.38
C ALA A 342 6.37 -4.62 5.65
N ARG A 343 7.30 -4.15 6.52
CA ARG A 343 8.49 -4.94 6.92
C ARG A 343 8.11 -6.22 7.66
N LYS A 344 7.10 -6.19 8.51
CA LYS A 344 6.60 -7.39 9.21
C LYS A 344 5.98 -8.38 8.23
N ALA A 345 5.21 -7.87 7.27
CA ALA A 345 4.63 -8.68 6.19
C ALA A 345 5.73 -9.30 5.32
N ALA A 346 6.76 -8.53 4.91
CA ALA A 346 7.88 -9.01 4.13
C ALA A 346 8.62 -10.17 4.83
N TYR A 347 8.96 -10.00 6.10
CA TYR A 347 9.63 -11.04 6.88
C TYR A 347 8.74 -12.28 7.08
N THR A 348 7.43 -12.09 7.26
CA THR A 348 6.49 -13.22 7.31
C THR A 348 6.46 -13.96 5.98
N CYS A 349 6.35 -13.24 4.87
CA CYS A 349 6.35 -13.80 3.52
C CYS A 349 7.63 -14.61 3.22
N GLU A 350 8.79 -14.14 3.68
CA GLU A 350 10.07 -14.84 3.48
C GLU A 350 10.04 -16.27 4.01
N PHE A 351 9.50 -16.51 5.21
CA PHE A 351 9.41 -17.84 5.80
C PHE A 351 8.48 -18.80 5.04
N PHE A 352 7.56 -18.27 4.25
CA PHE A 352 6.64 -19.07 3.45
C PHE A 352 7.03 -19.15 1.97
N GLY A 353 8.14 -18.52 1.57
CA GLY A 353 8.62 -18.51 0.20
C GLY A 353 7.82 -17.58 -0.72
N VAL A 354 7.11 -16.61 -0.16
CA VAL A 354 6.37 -15.58 -0.90
C VAL A 354 7.26 -14.36 -1.11
N GLN A 355 7.33 -13.87 -2.33
CA GLN A 355 8.13 -12.70 -2.69
C GLN A 355 7.31 -11.40 -2.55
N THR A 356 8.03 -10.28 -2.43
CA THR A 356 7.39 -8.95 -2.43
C THR A 356 7.33 -8.36 -3.82
N ALA A 357 6.23 -7.67 -4.11
CA ALA A 357 6.04 -6.90 -5.33
C ALA A 357 5.10 -5.72 -5.03
N TRP A 358 5.54 -4.81 -4.14
CA TRP A 358 4.70 -3.76 -3.60
C TRP A 358 3.99 -2.96 -4.69
N HIS A 359 2.70 -2.73 -4.49
CA HIS A 359 1.90 -1.88 -5.37
C HIS A 359 2.48 -0.47 -5.42
N GLY A 360 2.85 -0.01 -6.60
CA GLY A 360 3.53 1.26 -6.85
C GLY A 360 3.07 1.93 -8.15
N PRO A 361 1.77 2.15 -8.34
CA PRO A 361 1.24 2.76 -9.55
C PRO A 361 1.60 4.25 -9.63
N PRO A 362 1.37 4.89 -10.79
CA PRO A 362 1.71 6.29 -11.02
C PRO A 362 1.04 7.30 -10.08
N ASN A 363 0.00 6.90 -9.36
CA ASN A 363 -0.71 7.75 -8.40
C ASN A 363 -0.10 7.70 -6.98
N VAL A 364 0.91 6.89 -6.74
CA VAL A 364 1.73 6.95 -5.51
C VAL A 364 2.74 8.09 -5.63
N SER A 365 2.91 8.90 -4.58
CA SER A 365 3.92 9.96 -4.60
C SER A 365 5.34 9.38 -4.66
N PRO A 366 6.33 10.12 -5.20
CA PRO A 366 7.72 9.67 -5.20
C PRO A 366 8.27 9.31 -3.81
N VAL A 367 7.71 9.91 -2.75
CA VAL A 367 8.04 9.55 -1.35
C VAL A 367 7.59 8.11 -1.03
N GLY A 368 6.39 7.72 -1.47
CA GLY A 368 5.90 6.34 -1.28
C GLY A 368 6.77 5.33 -2.04
N HIS A 369 7.17 5.66 -3.26
CA HIS A 369 8.12 4.85 -4.03
C HIS A 369 9.50 4.74 -3.35
N ALA A 370 9.96 5.79 -2.67
CA ALA A 370 11.19 5.72 -1.88
C ALA A 370 11.04 4.78 -0.68
N VAL A 371 9.88 4.80 0.01
CA VAL A 371 9.59 3.85 1.11
C VAL A 371 9.64 2.40 0.61
N ASN A 372 8.91 2.09 -0.49
CA ASN A 372 8.94 0.77 -1.12
C ASN A 372 10.37 0.34 -1.45
N MET A 373 11.14 1.23 -2.09
CA MET A 373 12.52 0.97 -2.50
C MET A 373 13.44 0.66 -1.30
N HIS A 374 13.35 1.42 -0.21
CA HIS A 374 14.21 1.17 0.95
C HIS A 374 13.93 -0.20 1.59
N LEU A 375 12.66 -0.61 1.64
CA LEU A 375 12.30 -1.93 2.14
C LEU A 375 12.83 -3.03 1.20
N ASP A 376 12.58 -2.93 -0.11
CA ASP A 376 12.99 -3.92 -1.10
C ASP A 376 14.52 -4.06 -1.21
N LEU A 377 15.28 -3.01 -0.97
CA LEU A 377 16.74 -3.09 -0.93
C LEU A 377 17.24 -3.92 0.27
N ALA A 378 16.49 -3.95 1.37
CA ALA A 378 16.91 -4.54 2.63
C ALA A 378 16.39 -5.97 2.89
N ILE A 379 15.38 -6.43 2.15
CA ILE A 379 14.77 -7.76 2.34
C ILE A 379 15.31 -8.78 1.36
N TYR A 380 15.37 -10.08 1.74
CA TYR A 380 15.85 -11.16 0.89
C TYR A 380 14.85 -11.53 -0.21
N ASN A 381 13.57 -11.63 0.14
CA ASN A 381 12.49 -12.15 -0.70
C ASN A 381 11.86 -11.12 -1.65
N PHE A 382 12.65 -10.16 -2.13
CA PHE A 382 12.23 -9.23 -3.19
C PHE A 382 11.95 -9.99 -4.50
N GLY A 383 10.81 -9.74 -5.11
CA GLY A 383 10.42 -10.26 -6.43
C GLY A 383 10.64 -9.24 -7.54
N ILE A 384 9.80 -8.18 -7.54
CA ILE A 384 9.84 -7.17 -8.60
C ILE A 384 9.40 -5.79 -8.06
N CYS A 385 9.90 -4.71 -8.62
CA CYS A 385 9.53 -3.34 -8.27
C CYS A 385 8.57 -2.75 -9.32
N GLU A 386 7.38 -2.34 -8.89
CA GLU A 386 6.46 -1.60 -9.73
C GLU A 386 6.77 -0.10 -9.71
N GLY A 387 6.53 0.57 -10.83
CA GLY A 387 6.64 2.01 -10.99
C GLY A 387 7.25 2.41 -12.32
N ARG A 388 7.43 3.71 -12.50
CA ARG A 388 8.00 4.30 -13.72
C ARG A 388 9.02 5.38 -13.38
N ALA A 389 9.73 5.86 -14.41
CA ALA A 389 10.54 7.04 -14.27
C ALA A 389 9.67 8.28 -13.95
N PHE A 390 10.17 9.13 -13.08
CA PHE A 390 9.48 10.37 -12.72
C PHE A 390 9.75 11.46 -13.74
N SER A 391 8.71 12.22 -14.10
CA SER A 391 8.85 13.38 -14.99
C SER A 391 9.71 14.47 -14.35
N GLU A 392 10.24 15.37 -15.17
CA GLU A 392 11.04 16.51 -14.69
C GLU A 392 10.27 17.34 -13.66
N GLN A 393 8.97 17.57 -13.87
CA GLN A 393 8.12 18.28 -12.91
C GLN A 393 8.01 17.55 -11.57
N LEU A 394 7.91 16.20 -11.59
CA LEU A 394 7.92 15.42 -10.36
C LEU A 394 9.27 15.45 -9.65
N GLN A 395 10.37 15.46 -10.40
CA GLN A 395 11.72 15.58 -9.84
C GLN A 395 11.98 16.98 -9.26
N GLU A 396 11.43 18.04 -9.88
CA GLU A 396 11.45 19.40 -9.31
C GLU A 396 10.64 19.48 -8.02
N LEU A 397 9.44 18.89 -8.01
CA LEU A 397 8.56 18.87 -6.84
C LEU A 397 9.12 18.01 -5.71
N PHE A 398 9.75 16.88 -6.04
CA PHE A 398 10.30 15.92 -5.09
C PHE A 398 11.81 15.71 -5.31
N PRO A 399 12.66 16.64 -4.84
CA PRO A 399 14.12 16.50 -4.96
C PRO A 399 14.60 15.20 -4.32
N GLY A 400 15.37 14.41 -5.05
CA GLY A 400 15.88 13.13 -4.59
C GLY A 400 15.06 11.91 -5.05
N CYS A 401 14.16 12.07 -6.02
CA CYS A 401 13.46 10.95 -6.65
C CYS A 401 14.41 9.80 -6.99
N PRO A 402 14.02 8.54 -6.73
CA PRO A 402 14.77 7.38 -7.19
C PRO A 402 14.93 7.34 -8.72
N GLU A 403 16.13 7.02 -9.18
CA GLU A 403 16.45 6.94 -10.60
C GLU A 403 16.25 5.52 -11.15
N ILE A 404 15.85 5.42 -12.42
CA ILE A 404 15.81 4.16 -13.17
C ILE A 404 16.86 4.24 -14.28
N ARG A 405 17.74 3.23 -14.34
CA ARG A 405 18.75 3.05 -15.38
C ARG A 405 18.79 1.59 -15.81
N ASN A 406 18.68 1.34 -17.11
CA ASN A 406 18.69 -0.02 -17.67
C ASN A 406 17.69 -0.97 -16.97
N GLY A 407 16.43 -0.54 -16.82
CA GLY A 407 15.39 -1.34 -16.17
C GLY A 407 15.59 -1.59 -14.66
N ILE A 408 16.54 -0.91 -14.01
CA ILE A 408 16.85 -1.05 -12.58
C ILE A 408 16.68 0.28 -11.87
N ARG A 409 15.95 0.29 -10.76
CA ARG A 409 15.78 1.46 -9.87
C ARG A 409 16.89 1.48 -8.81
N TYR A 410 17.44 2.66 -8.57
CA TYR A 410 18.55 2.88 -7.62
C TYR A 410 18.19 3.91 -6.54
N SER A 411 18.72 3.68 -5.34
CA SER A 411 18.74 4.67 -4.26
C SER A 411 19.87 5.67 -4.48
N ASN A 412 19.67 6.91 -4.04
CA ASN A 412 20.72 7.94 -3.99
C ASN A 412 21.60 7.85 -2.74
N ASP A 413 21.32 6.90 -1.84
CA ASP A 413 22.06 6.57 -0.61
C ASP A 413 22.19 7.74 0.39
N LYS A 414 21.38 8.79 0.27
CA LYS A 414 21.34 9.88 1.25
C LYS A 414 20.65 9.43 2.54
N PRO A 415 20.96 10.09 3.68
CA PRO A 415 20.31 9.80 4.97
C PRO A 415 18.78 9.92 4.89
N GLY A 416 18.09 9.08 5.65
CA GLY A 416 16.63 8.96 5.65
C GLY A 416 16.11 8.26 4.41
N LEU A 417 15.00 8.73 3.85
CA LEU A 417 14.44 8.26 2.58
C LEU A 417 15.17 8.84 1.36
N GLY A 418 16.09 9.79 1.56
CA GLY A 418 16.86 10.41 0.48
C GLY A 418 16.06 11.33 -0.44
N ILE A 419 14.82 11.64 -0.10
CA ILE A 419 13.89 12.45 -0.88
C ILE A 419 13.25 13.53 0.00
N ASP A 420 12.81 14.63 -0.61
CA ASP A 420 12.04 15.67 0.06
C ASP A 420 10.92 16.18 -0.86
N ILE A 421 10.12 17.14 -0.38
CA ILE A 421 9.17 17.92 -1.17
C ILE A 421 9.55 19.40 -1.10
N ASP A 422 9.67 20.04 -2.27
CA ASP A 422 9.85 21.49 -2.34
C ASP A 422 8.48 22.17 -2.18
N GLU A 423 8.28 22.82 -1.04
CA GLU A 423 7.01 23.47 -0.71
C GLU A 423 6.68 24.68 -1.59
N LYS A 424 7.70 25.34 -2.15
CA LYS A 424 7.50 26.46 -3.11
C LYS A 424 7.01 25.93 -4.45
N VAL A 425 7.55 24.80 -4.89
CA VAL A 425 7.08 24.10 -6.10
C VAL A 425 5.69 23.51 -5.84
N ALA A 426 5.48 22.88 -4.67
CA ALA A 426 4.18 22.33 -4.28
C ALA A 426 3.04 23.34 -4.33
N ALA A 427 3.31 24.60 -3.96
CA ALA A 427 2.34 25.69 -4.04
C ALA A 427 1.86 26.01 -5.47
N LYS A 428 2.61 25.60 -6.50
CA LYS A 428 2.21 25.74 -7.92
C LYS A 428 1.16 24.69 -8.34
N TYR A 429 1.01 23.60 -7.56
CA TYR A 429 0.15 22.47 -7.86
C TYR A 429 -0.86 22.21 -6.74
N PRO A 430 -1.71 23.18 -6.37
CA PRO A 430 -2.68 22.99 -5.31
C PRO A 430 -3.71 21.92 -5.69
N PRO A 431 -4.30 21.22 -4.70
CA PRO A 431 -5.43 20.36 -4.98
C PRO A 431 -6.57 21.23 -5.53
N ASN A 432 -7.17 20.82 -6.63
CA ASN A 432 -8.43 21.40 -7.06
C ASN A 432 -9.54 20.52 -6.48
N GLY A 433 -10.67 21.06 -6.06
CA GLY A 433 -11.76 20.34 -5.40
C GLY A 433 -12.39 19.18 -6.18
N ASP A 434 -11.76 18.73 -7.24
CA ASP A 434 -12.13 17.56 -8.03
C ASP A 434 -11.43 16.31 -7.43
N PHE A 435 -12.02 15.79 -6.40
CA PHE A 435 -11.57 14.59 -5.70
C PHE A 435 -12.27 13.35 -6.25
N GLY A 436 -12.13 13.11 -7.55
CA GLY A 436 -12.57 11.91 -8.21
C GLY A 436 -14.08 11.61 -8.10
N SER A 437 -14.79 11.77 -9.18
CA SER A 437 -16.02 11.03 -9.40
C SER A 437 -15.63 9.69 -10.06
N GLU A 438 -15.07 8.76 -9.31
CA GLU A 438 -15.00 7.39 -9.81
C GLU A 438 -16.42 6.87 -9.94
N ARG A 439 -16.98 7.05 -11.12
CA ARG A 439 -18.15 6.27 -11.50
C ARG A 439 -17.63 4.86 -11.68
N GLY A 440 -18.04 3.96 -10.80
CA GLY A 440 -17.74 2.54 -10.90
C GLY A 440 -17.97 2.02 -12.32
N ALA A 441 -17.22 1.02 -12.72
CA ALA A 441 -17.44 0.34 -13.97
C ALA A 441 -18.89 -0.16 -14.04
N GLN A 442 -19.49 -0.11 -15.23
CA GLN A 442 -20.86 -0.56 -15.45
C GLN A 442 -20.87 -1.63 -16.54
N ASP A 443 -21.75 -2.61 -16.40
CA ASP A 443 -22.09 -3.51 -17.49
C ASP A 443 -22.93 -2.81 -18.58
N PRO A 444 -23.16 -3.47 -19.73
CA PRO A 444 -23.97 -2.90 -20.80
C PRO A 444 -25.41 -2.53 -20.37
N GLU A 445 -25.94 -3.21 -19.37
CA GLU A 445 -27.26 -2.99 -18.79
C GLU A 445 -27.26 -1.91 -17.70
N GLY A 446 -26.11 -1.34 -17.36
CA GLY A 446 -25.94 -0.26 -16.38
C GLY A 446 -25.76 -0.73 -14.93
N GLY A 447 -25.61 -2.01 -14.70
CA GLY A 447 -25.29 -2.57 -13.37
C GLY A 447 -23.86 -2.22 -12.95
N PRO A 448 -23.60 -1.95 -11.65
CA PRO A 448 -22.25 -1.68 -11.17
C PRO A 448 -21.37 -2.92 -11.27
N ARG A 449 -20.12 -2.74 -11.69
CA ARG A 449 -19.11 -3.80 -11.76
C ARG A 449 -17.82 -3.37 -11.06
N ARG A 450 -17.03 -4.36 -10.67
CA ARG A 450 -15.64 -4.15 -10.20
C ARG A 450 -14.80 -3.51 -11.32
N PRO A 451 -13.88 -2.59 -10.99
CA PRO A 451 -13.12 -1.76 -11.95
C PRO A 451 -12.13 -2.53 -12.81
#